data_30ef992de7a7e8b5b5f7cbddd58fe50c
#
_entry.id   30ef992de7a7e8b5b5f7cbddd58fe50c
#
_cell.length_a   1.000
_cell.length_b   1.000
_cell.length_c   1.000
_cell.angle_alpha   90.00
_cell.angle_beta   90.00
_cell.angle_gamma   90.00
#
_symmetry.space_group_name_H-M   'P 1'
#
loop_
_entity.id
_entity.type
_entity.pdbx_description
1 polymer ?
#
loop_
_entity_poly.entity_id
_entity_poly.type
_entity_poly.pdbx_seq_one_letter_code
_entity_poly.pdbx_strand_id
1 'polypeptide(L)'
;NGSDLAIIGYSQGGHSAVGLHLLFETQGPENLSIRETYSGGAPHNLYQTVRGVMQHLDGSCDDGAYCRYVDEDTTVPFATDRIFPGLLSYTNTGLLLEDVVTGEEINPEFVTAFLANDPELDNFKAMLQLSSFTQIVSAGDNFSSSNALVHLYHSQFDRLVPFANTSELATVLEPAVTVDFHENRCNSDGYEAIFNLTDKVGVLHTLCGLSVLDDALADFK
;
A
#
# COMPACT_ATOMS: atom_id res chain seq x y z
N ASN A 1 10.04 -27.82 18.51
CA ASN A 1 9.68 -26.47 18.94
C ASN A 1 9.83 -25.57 17.72
N GLY A 2 8.73 -25.13 17.12
CA GLY A 2 8.72 -24.12 16.08
C GLY A 2 9.22 -22.77 16.62
N SER A 3 9.76 -21.93 15.76
CA SER A 3 10.14 -20.56 16.11
C SER A 3 9.06 -19.63 15.58
N ASP A 4 8.49 -18.83 16.47
CA ASP A 4 7.53 -17.80 16.11
C ASP A 4 8.29 -16.58 15.57
N LEU A 5 7.82 -16.05 14.45
CA LEU A 5 8.36 -14.86 13.81
C LEU A 5 7.38 -13.70 13.94
N ALA A 6 7.94 -12.51 14.04
CA ALA A 6 7.18 -11.30 13.81
C ALA A 6 7.79 -10.53 12.62
N ILE A 7 6.92 -9.92 11.84
CA ILE A 7 7.30 -9.15 10.65
C ILE A 7 6.85 -7.72 10.84
N ILE A 8 7.77 -6.78 10.60
CA ILE A 8 7.47 -5.36 10.70
C ILE A 8 7.82 -4.70 9.37
N GLY A 9 6.91 -3.90 8.87
CA GLY A 9 7.15 -3.12 7.67
C GLY A 9 6.37 -1.81 7.63
N TYR A 10 6.93 -0.84 6.94
CA TYR A 10 6.31 0.46 6.76
C TYR A 10 6.35 0.90 5.29
N SER A 11 5.29 1.58 4.81
CA SER A 11 5.16 2.00 3.41
C SER A 11 5.32 0.79 2.47
N GLN A 12 6.23 0.83 1.51
CA GLN A 12 6.55 -0.34 0.67
C GLN A 12 6.97 -1.56 1.51
N GLY A 13 7.67 -1.35 2.63
CA GLY A 13 8.00 -2.43 3.57
C GLY A 13 6.77 -3.03 4.24
N GLY A 14 5.75 -2.26 4.52
CA GLY A 14 4.45 -2.74 5.04
C GLY A 14 3.72 -3.62 4.03
N HIS A 15 3.73 -3.23 2.76
CA HIS A 15 3.25 -4.07 1.67
C HIS A 15 4.02 -5.41 1.62
N SER A 16 5.35 -5.35 1.67
CA SER A 16 6.20 -6.54 1.68
C SER A 16 5.97 -7.42 2.91
N ALA A 17 5.71 -6.83 4.09
CA ALA A 17 5.44 -7.56 5.32
C ALA A 17 4.16 -8.41 5.22
N VAL A 18 3.08 -7.84 4.70
CA VAL A 18 1.83 -8.57 4.44
C VAL A 18 2.05 -9.64 3.36
N GLY A 19 2.75 -9.32 2.28
CA GLY A 19 3.07 -10.30 1.23
C GLY A 19 3.89 -11.48 1.74
N LEU A 20 4.85 -11.23 2.61
CA LEU A 20 5.66 -12.27 3.24
C LEU A 20 4.81 -13.12 4.20
N HIS A 21 3.90 -12.52 4.96
CA HIS A 21 2.95 -13.27 5.79
C HIS A 21 2.11 -14.21 4.94
N LEU A 22 1.49 -13.70 3.86
CA LEU A 22 0.71 -14.51 2.91
C LEU A 22 1.50 -15.67 2.33
N LEU A 23 2.76 -15.41 1.96
CA LEU A 23 3.65 -16.43 1.43
C LEU A 23 3.98 -17.52 2.47
N PHE A 24 4.22 -17.14 3.72
CA PHE A 24 4.48 -18.08 4.79
C PHE A 24 3.29 -18.97 5.11
N GLU A 25 2.07 -18.42 5.11
CA GLU A 25 0.84 -19.19 5.33
C GLU A 25 0.61 -20.25 4.22
N THR A 26 1.07 -19.97 3.00
CA THR A 26 0.85 -20.86 1.86
C THR A 26 2.04 -21.78 1.55
N GLN A 27 3.26 -21.34 1.78
CA GLN A 27 4.49 -21.99 1.33
C GLN A 27 5.61 -21.97 2.40
N GLY A 28 5.32 -21.50 3.60
CA GLY A 28 6.31 -21.38 4.67
C GLY A 28 6.82 -22.74 5.14
N PRO A 29 8.03 -22.79 5.76
CA PRO A 29 8.57 -23.98 6.36
C PRO A 29 7.71 -24.43 7.56
N GLU A 30 7.45 -25.72 7.69
CA GLU A 30 6.59 -26.30 8.75
C GLU A 30 7.05 -26.00 10.20
N ASN A 31 8.30 -25.60 10.38
CA ASN A 31 8.90 -25.32 11.69
C ASN A 31 8.95 -23.81 12.02
N LEU A 32 8.46 -22.97 11.15
CA LEU A 32 8.35 -21.53 11.37
C LEU A 32 6.90 -21.09 11.23
N SER A 33 6.46 -20.20 12.08
CA SER A 33 5.12 -19.56 11.99
C SER A 33 5.24 -18.04 12.13
N ILE A 34 4.41 -17.35 11.43
CA ILE A 34 4.24 -15.90 11.65
C ILE A 34 3.25 -15.76 12.80
N ARG A 35 3.68 -15.15 13.88
CA ARG A 35 2.83 -14.85 15.03
C ARG A 35 2.16 -13.49 14.89
N GLU A 36 2.93 -12.50 14.49
CA GLU A 36 2.49 -11.11 14.41
C GLU A 36 3.05 -10.44 13.17
N THR A 37 2.24 -9.61 12.52
CA THR A 37 2.66 -8.78 11.39
C THR A 37 2.22 -7.34 11.64
N TYR A 38 3.17 -6.43 11.60
CA TYR A 38 2.95 -4.99 11.74
C TYR A 38 3.15 -4.33 10.38
N SER A 39 2.10 -3.73 9.86
CA SER A 39 2.14 -3.05 8.56
C SER A 39 1.52 -1.67 8.66
N GLY A 40 2.26 -0.64 8.27
CA GLY A 40 1.79 0.73 8.33
C GLY A 40 1.99 1.52 7.03
N GLY A 41 1.02 2.38 6.70
CA GLY A 41 1.08 3.32 5.58
C GLY A 41 1.32 2.66 4.23
N ALA A 42 0.84 1.44 4.00
CA ALA A 42 1.27 0.61 2.89
C ALA A 42 0.28 0.58 1.73
N PRO A 43 0.77 0.56 0.47
CA PRO A 43 -0.05 0.49 -0.74
C PRO A 43 -0.50 -0.95 -1.02
N HIS A 44 -1.43 -1.47 -0.22
CA HIS A 44 -1.89 -2.86 -0.31
C HIS A 44 -2.73 -3.17 -1.55
N ASN A 45 -3.30 -2.15 -2.19
CA ASN A 45 -4.01 -2.24 -3.44
C ASN A 45 -3.35 -1.33 -4.48
N LEU A 46 -2.26 -1.82 -5.08
CA LEU A 46 -1.47 -1.05 -6.05
C LEU A 46 -2.29 -0.66 -7.28
N TYR A 47 -3.18 -1.54 -7.75
CA TYR A 47 -4.03 -1.22 -8.89
C TYR A 47 -4.91 -0.01 -8.63
N GLN A 48 -5.63 0.01 -7.49
CA GLN A 48 -6.50 1.13 -7.17
C GLN A 48 -5.71 2.39 -6.80
N THR A 49 -4.54 2.24 -6.19
CA THR A 49 -3.64 3.38 -5.90
C THR A 49 -3.21 4.07 -7.20
N VAL A 50 -2.70 3.31 -8.17
CA VAL A 50 -2.30 3.87 -9.48
C VAL A 50 -3.52 4.41 -10.21
N ARG A 51 -4.65 3.70 -10.22
CA ARG A 51 -5.88 4.18 -10.84
C ARG A 51 -6.36 5.49 -10.23
N GLY A 52 -6.28 5.64 -8.91
CA GLY A 52 -6.63 6.87 -8.20
C GLY A 52 -5.80 8.06 -8.66
N VAL A 53 -4.49 7.88 -8.85
CA VAL A 53 -3.61 8.91 -9.43
C VAL A 53 -4.05 9.27 -10.85
N MET A 54 -4.34 8.28 -11.70
CA MET A 54 -4.81 8.54 -13.07
C MET A 54 -6.14 9.29 -13.11
N GLN A 55 -7.09 8.91 -12.25
CA GLN A 55 -8.40 9.60 -12.16
C GLN A 55 -8.25 11.03 -11.65
N HIS A 56 -7.33 11.29 -10.74
CA HIS A 56 -7.05 12.63 -10.27
C HIS A 56 -6.52 13.51 -11.41
N LEU A 57 -5.53 13.01 -12.16
CA LEU A 57 -4.92 13.74 -13.28
C LEU A 57 -5.88 13.97 -14.45
N ASP A 58 -6.81 13.05 -14.69
CA ASP A 58 -7.85 13.17 -15.72
C ASP A 58 -9.01 14.06 -15.27
N GLY A 59 -9.08 14.45 -14.01
CA GLY A 59 -10.20 15.21 -13.44
C GLY A 59 -11.49 14.38 -13.28
N SER A 60 -11.42 13.06 -13.39
CA SER A 60 -12.56 12.13 -13.25
C SER A 60 -12.71 11.54 -11.86
N CYS A 61 -12.14 12.20 -10.85
CA CYS A 61 -12.20 11.77 -9.45
C CYS A 61 -13.58 12.05 -8.84
N ASP A 62 -14.50 11.12 -9.02
CA ASP A 62 -15.84 11.19 -8.44
C ASP A 62 -15.85 10.50 -7.06
N ASP A 63 -15.54 11.23 -5.98
CA ASP A 63 -15.57 10.78 -4.58
C ASP A 63 -14.80 9.47 -4.27
N GLY A 64 -13.92 9.06 -5.15
CA GLY A 64 -13.14 7.84 -4.99
C GLY A 64 -12.18 7.94 -3.81
N ALA A 65 -12.20 6.94 -2.92
CA ALA A 65 -11.35 6.87 -1.75
C ALA A 65 -9.84 6.86 -2.08
N TYR A 66 -9.48 6.57 -3.32
CA TYR A 66 -8.10 6.54 -3.80
C TYR A 66 -7.64 7.82 -4.49
N CYS A 67 -8.51 8.53 -5.19
CA CYS A 67 -8.11 9.73 -5.94
C CYS A 67 -8.25 11.03 -5.16
N ARG A 68 -9.15 11.08 -4.17
CA ARG A 68 -9.44 12.30 -3.40
C ARG A 68 -8.25 12.85 -2.63
N TYR A 69 -7.32 12.00 -2.24
CA TYR A 69 -6.16 12.36 -1.43
C TYR A 69 -4.87 12.52 -2.23
N VAL A 70 -4.93 12.33 -3.55
CA VAL A 70 -3.77 12.58 -4.43
C VAL A 70 -3.41 14.06 -4.36
N ASP A 71 -2.12 14.32 -4.23
CA ASP A 71 -1.55 15.66 -4.19
C ASP A 71 -0.55 15.79 -5.33
N GLU A 72 -0.78 16.76 -6.22
CA GLU A 72 0.04 16.92 -7.42
C GLU A 72 1.50 17.25 -7.09
N ASP A 73 1.74 18.00 -6.02
CA ASP A 73 3.08 18.43 -5.63
C ASP A 73 3.88 17.32 -4.90
N THR A 74 3.23 16.25 -4.45
CA THR A 74 3.88 15.19 -3.66
C THR A 74 3.64 13.80 -4.25
N THR A 75 2.38 13.43 -4.51
CA THR A 75 2.04 12.08 -4.98
C THR A 75 2.53 11.85 -6.40
N VAL A 76 2.38 12.84 -7.28
CA VAL A 76 2.80 12.69 -8.69
C VAL A 76 4.32 12.60 -8.81
N PRO A 77 5.14 13.49 -8.22
CA PRO A 77 6.60 13.34 -8.22
C PRO A 77 7.05 12.01 -7.59
N PHE A 78 6.43 11.58 -6.51
CA PHE A 78 6.76 10.27 -5.91
C PHE A 78 6.44 9.11 -6.86
N ALA A 79 5.31 9.16 -7.56
CA ALA A 79 4.93 8.15 -8.53
C ALA A 79 5.92 8.11 -9.71
N THR A 80 6.29 9.26 -10.27
CA THR A 80 7.22 9.37 -11.41
C THR A 80 8.64 8.97 -11.04
N ASP A 81 9.12 9.35 -9.86
CA ASP A 81 10.52 9.14 -9.45
C ASP A 81 10.77 7.76 -8.83
N ARG A 82 9.74 7.12 -8.27
CA ARG A 82 9.91 5.90 -7.48
C ARG A 82 9.03 4.75 -7.92
N ILE A 83 7.72 5.00 -8.07
CA ILE A 83 6.75 3.93 -8.30
C ILE A 83 6.93 3.37 -9.73
N PHE A 84 6.80 4.20 -10.75
CA PHE A 84 6.86 3.72 -12.14
C PHE A 84 8.24 3.17 -12.52
N PRO A 85 9.37 3.80 -12.20
CA PRO A 85 10.68 3.22 -12.47
C PRO A 85 10.86 1.85 -11.78
N GLY A 86 10.40 1.72 -10.53
CA GLY A 86 10.43 0.45 -9.81
C GLY A 86 9.57 -0.61 -10.49
N LEU A 87 8.31 -0.33 -10.74
CA LEU A 87 7.38 -1.26 -11.37
C LEU A 87 7.89 -1.75 -12.75
N LEU A 88 8.32 -0.83 -13.60
CA LEU A 88 8.77 -1.15 -14.95
C LEU A 88 10.11 -1.91 -14.98
N SER A 89 10.97 -1.70 -13.97
CA SER A 89 12.26 -2.41 -13.86
C SER A 89 12.12 -3.88 -13.52
N TYR A 90 11.06 -4.26 -12.81
CA TYR A 90 10.85 -5.63 -12.34
C TYR A 90 9.81 -6.40 -13.14
N THR A 91 9.19 -5.77 -14.14
CA THR A 91 8.10 -6.37 -14.89
C THR A 91 8.37 -6.35 -16.40
N ASN A 92 8.04 -7.42 -17.06
CA ASN A 92 8.08 -7.48 -18.54
C ASN A 92 6.73 -7.03 -19.10
N THR A 93 6.40 -5.77 -18.92
CA THR A 93 5.14 -5.19 -19.41
C THR A 93 5.20 -4.76 -20.88
N GLY A 94 6.39 -4.69 -21.44
CA GLY A 94 6.64 -4.12 -22.78
C GLY A 94 6.64 -2.58 -22.80
N LEU A 95 6.36 -1.92 -21.67
CA LEU A 95 6.39 -0.46 -21.54
C LEU A 95 7.78 0.02 -21.17
N LEU A 96 8.19 1.14 -21.74
CA LEU A 96 9.35 1.91 -21.33
C LEU A 96 8.94 3.02 -20.37
N LEU A 97 9.89 3.53 -19.59
CA LEU A 97 9.60 4.63 -18.67
C LEU A 97 9.10 5.88 -19.41
N GLU A 98 9.64 6.16 -20.58
CA GLU A 98 9.23 7.25 -21.47
C GLU A 98 7.81 7.14 -22.01
N ASP A 99 7.22 5.95 -22.02
CA ASP A 99 5.80 5.76 -22.37
C ASP A 99 4.88 6.23 -21.23
N VAL A 100 5.37 6.19 -20.00
CA VAL A 100 4.59 6.47 -18.79
C VAL A 100 4.89 7.85 -18.22
N VAL A 101 6.15 8.30 -18.30
CA VAL A 101 6.63 9.53 -17.67
C VAL A 101 7.29 10.43 -18.72
N THR A 102 6.92 11.71 -18.73
CA THR A 102 7.54 12.75 -19.56
C THR A 102 8.04 13.86 -18.66
N GLY A 103 9.35 13.93 -18.45
CA GLY A 103 9.95 14.84 -17.48
C GLY A 103 9.59 14.44 -16.04
N GLU A 104 8.92 15.33 -15.33
CA GLU A 104 8.43 15.11 -13.96
C GLU A 104 6.91 14.80 -13.91
N GLU A 105 6.27 14.64 -15.06
CA GLU A 105 4.83 14.45 -15.21
C GLU A 105 4.51 13.03 -15.72
N ILE A 106 3.34 12.55 -15.36
CA ILE A 106 2.79 11.33 -15.97
C ILE A 106 2.24 11.69 -17.35
N ASN A 107 2.61 10.92 -18.36
CA ASN A 107 2.19 11.15 -19.74
C ASN A 107 0.66 11.14 -19.87
N PRO A 108 0.02 12.23 -20.34
CA PRO A 108 -1.43 12.31 -20.49
C PRO A 108 -2.02 11.23 -21.41
N GLU A 109 -1.28 10.78 -22.41
CA GLU A 109 -1.71 9.69 -23.29
C GLU A 109 -1.77 8.37 -22.53
N PHE A 110 -0.79 8.11 -21.65
CA PHE A 110 -0.80 6.95 -20.76
C PHE A 110 -1.97 7.01 -19.78
N VAL A 111 -2.25 8.18 -19.16
CA VAL A 111 -3.41 8.37 -18.28
C VAL A 111 -4.71 8.00 -19.00
N THR A 112 -4.90 8.54 -20.20
CA THR A 112 -6.09 8.27 -21.02
C THR A 112 -6.22 6.80 -21.38
N ALA A 113 -5.14 6.17 -21.86
CA ALA A 113 -5.12 4.76 -22.24
C ALA A 113 -5.38 3.84 -21.02
N PHE A 114 -4.80 4.19 -19.86
CA PHE A 114 -5.02 3.45 -18.63
C PHE A 114 -6.50 3.45 -18.22
N LEU A 115 -7.14 4.63 -18.21
CA LEU A 115 -8.55 4.78 -17.80
C LEU A 115 -9.52 4.18 -18.83
N ALA A 116 -9.20 4.26 -20.13
CA ALA A 116 -9.98 3.68 -21.20
C ALA A 116 -9.90 2.14 -21.29
N ASN A 117 -9.09 1.50 -20.44
CA ASN A 117 -8.79 0.06 -20.52
C ASN A 117 -8.20 -0.38 -21.85
N ASP A 118 -7.22 0.39 -22.34
CA ASP A 118 -6.51 0.04 -23.57
C ASP A 118 -5.85 -1.36 -23.43
N PRO A 119 -6.08 -2.28 -24.37
CA PRO A 119 -5.50 -3.62 -24.32
C PRO A 119 -3.97 -3.65 -24.33
N GLU A 120 -3.30 -2.62 -24.84
CA GLU A 120 -1.84 -2.52 -24.78
C GLU A 120 -1.30 -2.43 -23.37
N LEU A 121 -2.15 -2.01 -22.41
CA LEU A 121 -1.82 -1.92 -20.98
C LEU A 121 -2.28 -3.12 -20.15
N ASP A 122 -2.84 -4.17 -20.76
CA ASP A 122 -3.39 -5.31 -20.02
C ASP A 122 -2.32 -6.01 -19.15
N ASN A 123 -1.11 -6.19 -19.67
CA ASN A 123 -0.02 -6.79 -18.91
C ASN A 123 0.39 -5.93 -17.71
N PHE A 124 0.45 -4.62 -17.87
CA PHE A 124 0.76 -3.69 -16.79
C PHE A 124 -0.34 -3.70 -15.71
N LYS A 125 -1.60 -3.65 -16.11
CA LYS A 125 -2.74 -3.73 -15.19
C LYS A 125 -2.80 -5.07 -14.46
N ALA A 126 -2.59 -6.17 -15.16
CA ALA A 126 -2.56 -7.49 -14.55
C ALA A 126 -1.46 -7.60 -13.49
N MET A 127 -0.28 -7.02 -13.72
CA MET A 127 0.80 -6.98 -12.75
C MET A 127 0.41 -6.17 -11.51
N LEU A 128 -0.21 -4.99 -11.67
CA LEU A 128 -0.71 -4.21 -10.55
C LEU A 128 -1.77 -4.97 -9.74
N GLN A 129 -2.66 -5.69 -10.42
CA GLN A 129 -3.68 -6.53 -9.77
C GLN A 129 -3.07 -7.69 -8.99
N LEU A 130 -2.08 -8.38 -9.57
CA LEU A 130 -1.34 -9.46 -8.89
C LEU A 130 -0.52 -8.97 -7.69
N SER A 131 -0.21 -7.67 -7.63
CA SER A 131 0.44 -7.02 -6.51
C SER A 131 -0.55 -6.33 -5.56
N SER A 132 -1.84 -6.59 -5.71
CA SER A 132 -2.90 -5.97 -4.88
C SER A 132 -3.51 -7.02 -3.95
N PHE A 133 -3.07 -7.05 -2.69
CA PHE A 133 -3.47 -8.08 -1.73
C PHE A 133 -4.97 -8.10 -1.45
N THR A 134 -5.64 -6.96 -1.48
CA THR A 134 -7.09 -6.89 -1.35
C THR A 134 -7.81 -7.72 -2.42
N GLN A 135 -7.27 -7.80 -3.63
CA GLN A 135 -7.82 -8.61 -4.71
C GLN A 135 -7.46 -10.09 -4.57
N ILE A 136 -6.21 -10.39 -4.20
CA ILE A 136 -5.72 -11.77 -4.00
C ILE A 136 -6.50 -12.45 -2.87
N VAL A 137 -6.64 -11.79 -1.73
CA VAL A 137 -7.36 -12.33 -0.57
C VAL A 137 -8.85 -12.48 -0.87
N SER A 138 -9.47 -11.51 -1.54
CA SER A 138 -10.89 -11.58 -1.93
C SER A 138 -11.20 -12.70 -2.92
N ALA A 139 -10.22 -13.14 -3.72
CA ALA A 139 -10.37 -14.26 -4.64
C ALA A 139 -10.41 -15.64 -3.94
N GLY A 140 -10.24 -15.67 -2.62
CA GLY A 140 -10.32 -16.90 -1.82
C GLY A 140 -9.05 -17.75 -1.87
N ASP A 141 -7.96 -17.22 -2.36
CA ASP A 141 -6.66 -17.90 -2.39
C ASP A 141 -6.03 -17.92 -0.99
N ASN A 142 -6.48 -18.91 -0.20
CA ASN A 142 -5.69 -19.58 0.85
C ASN A 142 -5.11 -18.76 2.02
N PHE A 143 -5.87 -17.88 2.64
CA PHE A 143 -5.67 -17.69 4.07
C PHE A 143 -6.36 -18.85 4.80
N SER A 144 -5.60 -19.87 5.14
CA SER A 144 -6.03 -20.80 6.17
C SER A 144 -6.16 -20.00 7.46
N SER A 145 -7.18 -20.25 8.25
CA SER A 145 -7.40 -19.59 9.54
C SER A 145 -6.11 -19.68 10.38
N SER A 146 -5.32 -18.64 10.31
CA SER A 146 -4.09 -18.50 11.04
C SER A 146 -4.38 -17.94 12.44
N ASN A 147 -3.65 -18.40 13.46
CA ASN A 147 -3.66 -17.77 14.77
C ASN A 147 -2.80 -16.49 14.81
N ALA A 148 -2.32 -16.04 13.67
CA ALA A 148 -1.52 -14.83 13.57
C ALA A 148 -2.37 -13.57 13.82
N LEU A 149 -1.72 -12.55 14.36
CA LEU A 149 -2.29 -11.23 14.56
C LEU A 149 -1.68 -10.26 13.54
N VAL A 150 -2.53 -9.55 12.82
CA VAL A 150 -2.12 -8.53 11.85
C VAL A 150 -2.49 -7.15 12.38
N HIS A 151 -1.47 -6.38 12.73
CA HIS A 151 -1.60 -4.99 13.14
C HIS A 151 -1.47 -4.09 11.91
N LEU A 152 -2.49 -3.30 11.64
CA LEU A 152 -2.55 -2.38 10.51
C LEU A 152 -2.60 -0.94 11.02
N TYR A 153 -1.75 -0.09 10.44
CA TYR A 153 -1.63 1.32 10.80
C TYR A 153 -1.74 2.21 9.56
N HIS A 154 -2.55 3.25 9.62
CA HIS A 154 -2.61 4.22 8.54
C HIS A 154 -3.20 5.55 9.04
N SER A 155 -2.62 6.66 8.60
CA SER A 155 -3.23 7.97 8.83
C SER A 155 -4.34 8.23 7.82
N GLN A 156 -5.49 8.70 8.29
CA GLN A 156 -6.58 9.15 7.42
C GLN A 156 -6.20 10.37 6.57
N PHE A 157 -5.13 11.07 6.96
CA PHE A 157 -4.62 12.26 6.28
C PHE A 157 -3.39 11.97 5.43
N ASP A 158 -3.02 10.70 5.25
CA ASP A 158 -1.94 10.30 4.37
C ASP A 158 -2.30 10.63 2.92
N ARG A 159 -1.51 11.50 2.30
CA ARG A 159 -1.69 11.91 0.89
C ARG A 159 -0.71 11.22 -0.05
N LEU A 160 0.26 10.49 0.48
CA LEU A 160 1.19 9.73 -0.32
C LEU A 160 0.62 8.36 -0.67
N VAL A 161 0.04 7.68 0.32
CA VAL A 161 -0.64 6.40 0.16
C VAL A 161 -2.07 6.54 0.67
N PRO A 162 -3.10 6.34 -0.16
CA PRO A 162 -4.49 6.46 0.26
C PRO A 162 -4.85 5.54 1.42
N PHE A 163 -5.51 6.06 2.44
CA PHE A 163 -6.00 5.32 3.62
C PHE A 163 -6.85 4.09 3.25
N ALA A 164 -7.58 4.17 2.13
CA ALA A 164 -8.39 3.07 1.60
C ALA A 164 -7.59 1.76 1.41
N ASN A 165 -6.29 1.85 1.13
CA ASN A 165 -5.43 0.68 1.03
C ASN A 165 -5.49 -0.21 2.26
N THR A 166 -5.41 0.39 3.43
CA THR A 166 -5.36 -0.35 4.70
C THR A 166 -6.76 -0.70 5.20
N SER A 167 -7.75 0.18 5.06
CA SER A 167 -9.11 -0.11 5.48
C SER A 167 -9.78 -1.23 4.67
N GLU A 168 -9.52 -1.28 3.36
CA GLU A 168 -9.98 -2.40 2.53
C GLU A 168 -9.25 -3.71 2.88
N LEU A 169 -7.93 -3.64 3.10
CA LEU A 169 -7.17 -4.83 3.50
C LEU A 169 -7.69 -5.39 4.84
N ALA A 170 -7.92 -4.53 5.83
CA ALA A 170 -8.50 -4.96 7.11
C ALA A 170 -9.79 -5.75 6.91
N THR A 171 -10.71 -5.20 6.10
CA THR A 171 -12.00 -5.84 5.81
C THR A 171 -11.87 -7.21 5.15
N VAL A 172 -10.93 -7.38 4.21
CA VAL A 172 -10.76 -8.67 3.51
C VAL A 172 -9.96 -9.69 4.32
N LEU A 173 -9.13 -9.24 5.29
CA LEU A 173 -8.37 -10.13 6.18
C LEU A 173 -9.19 -10.66 7.37
N GLU A 174 -10.11 -9.85 7.93
CA GLU A 174 -10.90 -10.19 9.13
C GLU A 174 -11.53 -11.60 9.13
N PRO A 175 -12.03 -12.13 8.00
CA PRO A 175 -12.58 -13.48 7.99
C PRO A 175 -11.54 -14.60 8.17
N ALA A 176 -10.26 -14.30 7.97
CA ALA A 176 -9.19 -15.30 7.89
C ALA A 176 -8.20 -15.21 9.06
N VAL A 177 -7.89 -13.99 9.53
CA VAL A 177 -6.93 -13.73 10.60
C VAL A 177 -7.49 -12.72 11.60
N THR A 178 -6.91 -12.65 12.80
CA THR A 178 -7.22 -11.57 13.72
C THR A 178 -6.56 -10.29 13.23
N VAL A 179 -7.34 -9.25 13.00
CA VAL A 179 -6.86 -7.93 12.57
C VAL A 179 -7.04 -6.93 13.70
N ASP A 180 -5.99 -6.19 14.01
CA ASP A 180 -6.03 -5.03 14.90
C ASP A 180 -5.73 -3.78 14.07
N PHE A 181 -6.78 -3.01 13.74
CA PHE A 181 -6.65 -1.83 12.89
C PHE A 181 -6.56 -0.54 13.72
N HIS A 182 -5.39 0.05 13.75
CA HIS A 182 -5.03 1.23 14.53
C HIS A 182 -5.30 2.55 13.76
N GLU A 183 -6.56 2.82 13.41
CA GLU A 183 -6.95 4.00 12.62
C GLU A 183 -6.49 5.33 13.22
N ASN A 184 -6.53 5.45 14.55
CA ASN A 184 -6.25 6.71 15.24
C ASN A 184 -4.79 6.85 15.70
N ARG A 185 -4.00 5.80 15.64
CA ARG A 185 -2.63 5.79 16.17
C ARG A 185 -1.68 6.66 15.34
N CYS A 186 -1.97 6.83 14.05
CA CYS A 186 -1.22 7.64 13.11
C CYS A 186 -1.86 9.01 12.84
N ASN A 187 -2.93 9.37 13.53
CA ASN A 187 -3.57 10.66 13.37
C ASN A 187 -2.85 11.74 14.16
N SER A 188 -2.71 12.89 13.56
CA SER A 188 -1.73 13.92 13.80
C SER A 188 -1.88 14.79 15.05
N ASP A 189 -2.93 14.63 15.87
CA ASP A 189 -3.24 15.56 16.97
C ASP A 189 -2.07 15.80 17.96
N GLY A 190 -1.10 14.87 18.00
CA GLY A 190 0.14 15.05 18.76
C GLY A 190 1.32 15.59 17.93
N TYR A 191 1.35 15.32 16.64
CA TYR A 191 2.47 15.63 15.76
C TYR A 191 2.35 16.99 15.08
N GLU A 192 1.15 17.44 14.72
CA GLU A 192 0.90 18.80 14.19
C GLU A 192 1.39 19.89 15.15
N ALA A 193 1.16 19.70 16.45
CA ALA A 193 1.59 20.64 17.47
C ALA A 193 3.12 20.72 17.61
N ILE A 194 3.84 19.63 17.32
CA ILE A 194 5.29 19.54 17.49
C ILE A 194 6.04 20.12 16.28
N PHE A 195 5.51 19.95 15.08
CA PHE A 195 6.28 20.20 13.86
C PHE A 195 5.76 21.31 12.95
N ASN A 196 4.58 21.89 13.29
CA ASN A 196 3.92 22.90 12.42
C ASN A 196 3.77 22.38 10.96
N LEU A 197 3.25 21.16 10.82
CA LEU A 197 3.39 20.30 9.65
C LEU A 197 2.26 20.44 8.63
N THR A 198 1.44 21.47 8.73
CA THR A 198 0.27 21.68 7.87
C THR A 198 0.57 21.68 6.37
N ASP A 199 1.84 21.89 5.99
CA ASP A 199 2.24 22.04 4.59
C ASP A 199 3.15 20.91 4.06
N LYS A 200 3.37 19.82 4.83
CA LYS A 200 4.34 18.77 4.42
C LYS A 200 3.68 17.40 4.32
N VAL A 201 3.08 17.13 3.21
CA VAL A 201 2.31 15.93 2.89
C VAL A 201 3.02 14.62 3.21
N GLY A 202 4.30 14.48 2.89
CA GLY A 202 5.06 13.25 3.17
C GLY A 202 5.41 13.02 4.65
N VAL A 203 5.21 14.02 5.52
CA VAL A 203 5.59 13.91 6.93
C VAL A 203 4.61 13.05 7.72
N LEU A 204 3.31 13.20 7.51
CA LEU A 204 2.29 12.36 8.17
C LEU A 204 2.48 10.90 7.79
N HIS A 205 2.77 10.63 6.53
CA HIS A 205 3.15 9.29 6.09
C HIS A 205 4.34 8.77 6.90
N THR A 206 5.43 9.52 6.99
CA THR A 206 6.65 9.08 7.69
C THR A 206 6.46 8.90 9.20
N LEU A 207 5.72 9.80 9.85
CA LEU A 207 5.51 9.77 11.30
C LEU A 207 4.70 8.55 11.75
N CYS A 208 3.76 8.08 10.96
CA CYS A 208 3.03 6.85 11.23
C CYS A 208 3.98 5.64 11.40
N GLY A 209 5.12 5.63 10.68
CA GLY A 209 6.14 4.60 10.83
C GLY A 209 6.75 4.51 12.23
N LEU A 210 6.85 5.62 12.94
CA LEU A 210 7.33 5.62 14.32
C LEU A 210 6.34 4.94 15.26
N SER A 211 5.03 5.14 15.06
CA SER A 211 3.99 4.47 15.85
C SER A 211 4.00 2.95 15.63
N VAL A 212 4.16 2.50 14.39
CA VAL A 212 4.29 1.07 14.07
C VAL A 212 5.49 0.44 14.78
N LEU A 213 6.64 1.10 14.73
CA LEU A 213 7.86 0.59 15.34
C LEU A 213 7.77 0.57 16.87
N ASP A 214 7.18 1.61 17.48
CA ASP A 214 7.05 1.74 18.93
C ASP A 214 6.14 0.65 19.51
N ASP A 215 4.99 0.42 18.87
CA ASP A 215 4.06 -0.63 19.27
C ASP A 215 4.69 -2.02 19.09
N ALA A 216 5.29 -2.31 17.94
CA ALA A 216 5.98 -3.58 17.71
C ALA A 216 7.09 -3.83 18.73
N LEU A 217 7.92 -2.83 19.07
CA LEU A 217 8.96 -2.98 20.08
C LEU A 217 8.41 -3.15 21.50
N ALA A 218 7.21 -2.66 21.80
CA ALA A 218 6.55 -2.86 23.07
C ALA A 218 6.10 -4.32 23.26
N ASP A 219 5.61 -4.94 22.20
CA ASP A 219 5.10 -6.33 22.22
C ASP A 219 6.22 -7.38 22.25
N PHE A 220 7.46 -7.01 21.87
CA PHE A 220 8.64 -7.88 21.94
C PHE A 220 9.37 -7.88 23.31
N LYS A 221 8.87 -7.17 24.28
CA LYS A 221 9.44 -7.14 25.65
C LYS A 221 8.77 -8.16 26.56
#